data_e8fba7a1809b40cc1ebd29850bf4697f
#
_entry.id   e8fba7a1809b40cc1ebd29850bf4697f
#
_cell.length_a   1.000
_cell.length_b   1.000
_cell.length_c   1.000
_cell.angle_alpha   90.00
_cell.angle_beta   90.00
_cell.angle_gamma   90.00
#
_symmetry.space_group_name_H-M   'P 1'
#
loop_
_entity.id
_entity.type
_entity.pdbx_description
1 polymer ?
#
loop_
_entity_poly.entity_id
_entity_poly.type
_entity_poly.pdbx_seq_one_letter_code
_entity_poly.pdbx_strand_id
1 'polypeptide(L)'
;MAGILFIISAPSGSGKSTLVSELRKQVSGVDFSVSWTTRAPRGSEAHGREYNFASREEFERMIEAGVFLEYAEVFGSYYGTARQSLLDARAAGHDLLLDIDVQGAAQVRARMPEAVSIFVMPPNPRVLRTRLRNRSRAEGVVNEEEVYRRLNEASKEIENYREYGYILVNDILDRAVAQLEAIVLAERFYRNGESIAYRSRRVLEVAAACLQSNSRERLNPVLEAFGVLGSNGQQQLNFGQDSDEEDSNDDSEDDNDD
;
A
#
# COMPACT_ATOMS: atom_id res chain seq x y z
N MET A 1 4.05 5.43 26.94
CA MET A 1 3.37 4.18 26.56
C MET A 1 4.12 3.60 25.36
N ALA A 2 4.14 2.28 25.18
CA ALA A 2 4.76 1.69 24.00
C ALA A 2 3.95 2.09 22.77
N GLY A 3 4.61 2.58 21.72
CA GLY A 3 3.96 2.95 20.47
C GLY A 3 3.32 1.74 19.77
N ILE A 4 2.36 2.02 18.91
CA ILE A 4 1.61 1.03 18.14
C ILE A 4 2.42 0.63 16.92
N LEU A 5 2.43 -0.66 16.59
CA LEU A 5 2.96 -1.15 15.32
C LEU A 5 1.84 -1.19 14.28
N PHE A 6 1.99 -0.39 13.23
CA PHE A 6 1.11 -0.40 12.07
C PHE A 6 1.78 -1.12 10.90
N ILE A 7 1.04 -1.93 10.19
CA ILE A 7 1.44 -2.60 8.95
C ILE A 7 0.54 -2.05 7.86
N ILE A 8 1.12 -1.52 6.78
CA ILE A 8 0.39 -1.13 5.60
C ILE A 8 0.89 -1.93 4.39
N SER A 9 -0.02 -2.62 3.72
CA SER A 9 0.27 -3.38 2.50
C SER A 9 -0.69 -3.00 1.38
N ALA A 10 -0.23 -3.15 0.17
CA ALA A 10 -1.00 -2.84 -1.02
C ALA A 10 -0.40 -3.50 -2.25
N PRO A 11 -1.19 -3.83 -3.26
CA PRO A 11 -0.68 -4.16 -4.58
C PRO A 11 0.18 -3.03 -5.17
N SER A 12 1.16 -3.41 -5.98
CA SER A 12 2.00 -2.45 -6.68
C SER A 12 1.14 -1.46 -7.48
N GLY A 13 1.40 -0.15 -7.35
CA GLY A 13 0.62 0.90 -8.03
C GLY A 13 -0.64 1.37 -7.30
N SER A 14 -0.99 0.81 -6.14
CA SER A 14 -2.17 1.25 -5.35
C SER A 14 -2.02 2.64 -4.72
N GLY A 15 -0.82 3.24 -4.75
CA GLY A 15 -0.56 4.58 -4.19
C GLY A 15 -0.19 4.59 -2.71
N LYS A 16 0.24 3.45 -2.14
CA LYS A 16 0.61 3.28 -0.74
C LYS A 16 1.65 4.31 -0.27
N SER A 17 2.76 4.47 -0.99
CA SER A 17 3.85 5.38 -0.60
C SER A 17 3.40 6.84 -0.54
N THR A 18 2.49 7.26 -1.43
CA THR A 18 1.89 8.60 -1.40
C THR A 18 1.02 8.78 -0.15
N LEU A 19 0.17 7.79 0.17
CA LEU A 19 -0.65 7.81 1.39
C LEU A 19 0.20 7.92 2.66
N VAL A 20 1.27 7.13 2.75
CA VAL A 20 2.19 7.16 3.89
C VAL A 20 2.90 8.50 4.00
N SER A 21 3.33 9.07 2.87
CA SER A 21 3.96 10.40 2.84
C SER A 21 3.03 11.49 3.34
N GLU A 22 1.76 11.48 2.93
CA GLU A 22 0.77 12.46 3.37
C GLU A 22 0.40 12.27 4.85
N LEU A 23 0.23 11.03 5.32
CA LEU A 23 -0.01 10.74 6.74
C LEU A 23 1.08 11.33 7.63
N ARG A 24 2.35 11.16 7.26
CA ARG A 24 3.49 11.67 8.03
C ARG A 24 3.51 13.20 8.19
N LYS A 25 2.89 13.93 7.27
CA LYS A 25 2.75 15.39 7.36
C LYS A 25 1.66 15.81 8.34
N GLN A 26 0.65 14.95 8.57
CA GLN A 26 -0.54 15.27 9.32
C GLN A 26 -0.52 14.72 10.75
N VAL A 27 0.13 13.57 10.96
CA VAL A 27 0.16 12.88 12.25
C VAL A 27 1.58 12.83 12.80
N SER A 28 1.79 13.48 13.94
CA SER A 28 3.07 13.45 14.66
C SER A 28 3.25 12.15 15.47
N GLY A 29 4.50 11.79 15.79
CA GLY A 29 4.82 10.62 16.60
C GLY A 29 4.54 9.28 15.88
N VAL A 30 4.65 9.28 14.55
CA VAL A 30 4.64 8.07 13.70
C VAL A 30 5.98 7.99 12.98
N ASP A 31 6.81 7.03 13.35
CA ASP A 31 8.06 6.73 12.66
C ASP A 31 7.78 5.80 11.48
N PHE A 32 8.59 5.93 10.45
CA PHE A 32 8.52 5.09 9.27
C PHE A 32 9.75 4.20 9.20
N SER A 33 9.56 2.91 9.02
CA SER A 33 10.67 1.99 8.84
C SER A 33 11.18 2.06 7.41
N VAL A 34 12.44 2.47 7.24
CA VAL A 34 13.14 2.37 5.96
C VAL A 34 13.61 0.94 5.78
N SER A 35 12.94 0.20 4.88
CA SER A 35 13.22 -1.21 4.61
C SER A 35 14.59 -1.40 3.95
N TRP A 36 15.20 -2.56 4.17
CA TRP A 36 16.37 -3.04 3.44
C TRP A 36 15.94 -3.71 2.14
N THR A 37 16.76 -3.60 1.10
CA THR A 37 16.52 -4.31 -0.16
C THR A 37 17.80 -4.62 -0.91
N THR A 38 17.79 -5.75 -1.65
CA THR A 38 18.86 -6.11 -2.58
C THR A 38 18.62 -5.60 -4.01
N ARG A 39 17.49 -4.93 -4.24
CA ARG A 39 17.20 -4.26 -5.51
C ARG A 39 18.11 -3.05 -5.69
N ALA A 40 18.59 -2.84 -6.90
CA ALA A 40 19.32 -1.61 -7.23
C ALA A 40 18.44 -0.36 -7.07
N PRO A 41 19.01 0.79 -6.65
CA PRO A 41 18.30 2.07 -6.60
C PRO A 41 17.68 2.43 -7.95
N ARG A 42 16.51 3.07 -7.96
CA ARG A 42 15.83 3.57 -9.15
C ARG A 42 15.84 5.10 -9.13
N GLY A 43 16.15 5.70 -10.29
CA GLY A 43 16.11 7.15 -10.44
C GLY A 43 16.88 7.88 -9.35
N SER A 44 16.19 8.70 -8.55
CA SER A 44 16.77 9.51 -7.48
C SER A 44 16.72 8.86 -6.09
N GLU A 45 16.39 7.56 -6.00
CA GLU A 45 16.38 6.85 -4.71
C GLU A 45 17.79 6.87 -4.06
N ALA A 46 17.84 7.11 -2.75
CA ALA A 46 19.08 7.18 -1.99
C ALA A 46 19.07 6.22 -0.79
N HIS A 47 20.24 5.66 -0.48
CA HIS A 47 20.43 4.81 0.70
C HIS A 47 20.05 5.55 1.98
N GLY A 48 19.25 4.91 2.83
CA GLY A 48 18.77 5.47 4.10
C GLY A 48 17.56 6.40 3.97
N ARG A 49 17.09 6.67 2.75
CA ARG A 49 15.93 7.54 2.51
C ARG A 49 14.69 6.75 2.04
N GLU A 50 14.75 6.13 0.87
CA GLU A 50 13.68 5.26 0.36
C GLU A 50 13.88 3.83 0.82
N TYR A 51 15.12 3.35 0.72
CA TYR A 51 15.55 2.03 1.15
C TYR A 51 16.98 2.06 1.71
N ASN A 52 17.30 1.06 2.51
CA ASN A 52 18.68 0.68 2.81
C ASN A 52 19.11 -0.36 1.76
N PHE A 53 19.96 0.03 0.82
CA PHE A 53 20.40 -0.85 -0.25
C PHE A 53 21.58 -1.71 0.21
N ALA A 54 21.51 -3.01 0.00
CA ALA A 54 22.53 -3.99 0.36
C ALA A 54 22.79 -4.95 -0.81
N SER A 55 23.95 -5.59 -0.83
CA SER A 55 24.17 -6.74 -1.72
C SER A 55 23.35 -7.95 -1.27
N ARG A 56 23.17 -8.94 -2.16
CA ARG A 56 22.47 -10.17 -1.80
C ARG A 56 23.18 -10.90 -0.68
N GLU A 57 24.51 -11.01 -0.77
CA GLU A 57 25.35 -11.67 0.23
C GLU A 57 25.32 -10.95 1.59
N GLU A 58 25.27 -9.62 1.59
CA GLU A 58 25.12 -8.84 2.82
C GLU A 58 23.75 -9.09 3.46
N PHE A 59 22.68 -9.07 2.66
CA PHE A 59 21.32 -9.30 3.14
C PHE A 59 21.17 -10.73 3.73
N GLU A 60 21.72 -11.73 3.06
CA GLU A 60 21.70 -13.14 3.54
C GLU A 60 22.44 -13.27 4.88
N ARG A 61 23.59 -12.61 5.04
CA ARG A 61 24.28 -12.56 6.35
C ARG A 61 23.43 -11.89 7.43
N MET A 62 22.66 -10.84 7.07
CA MET A 62 21.75 -10.18 8.00
C MET A 62 20.56 -11.10 8.38
N ILE A 63 20.08 -11.95 7.47
CA ILE A 63 19.09 -12.99 7.78
C ILE A 63 19.65 -13.96 8.82
N GLU A 64 20.84 -14.50 8.58
CA GLU A 64 21.51 -15.46 9.49
C GLU A 64 21.76 -14.85 10.87
N ALA A 65 22.11 -13.57 10.92
CA ALA A 65 22.30 -12.81 12.17
C ALA A 65 20.99 -12.43 12.87
N GLY A 66 19.81 -12.75 12.30
CA GLY A 66 18.50 -12.47 12.89
C GLY A 66 18.16 -10.96 12.98
N VAL A 67 18.73 -10.14 12.09
CA VAL A 67 18.56 -8.68 12.08
C VAL A 67 17.11 -8.30 11.76
N PHE A 68 16.42 -9.10 10.96
CA PHE A 68 15.11 -8.73 10.45
C PHE A 68 13.95 -9.14 11.36
N LEU A 69 12.98 -8.25 11.48
CA LEU A 69 11.64 -8.51 12.03
C LEU A 69 10.84 -9.41 11.06
N GLU A 70 10.92 -9.08 9.78
CA GLU A 70 10.38 -9.84 8.65
C GLU A 70 11.28 -9.65 7.42
N TYR A 71 11.22 -10.57 6.49
CA TYR A 71 11.81 -10.41 5.16
C TYR A 71 11.08 -11.28 4.14
N ALA A 72 11.09 -10.85 2.88
CA ALA A 72 10.51 -11.59 1.77
C ALA A 72 11.31 -11.40 0.49
N GLU A 73 11.25 -12.37 -0.42
CA GLU A 73 11.75 -12.21 -1.79
C GLU A 73 10.59 -11.82 -2.70
N VAL A 74 10.69 -10.64 -3.32
CA VAL A 74 9.68 -10.07 -4.20
C VAL A 74 10.34 -9.72 -5.53
N PHE A 75 9.87 -10.34 -6.62
CA PHE A 75 10.43 -10.15 -7.97
C PHE A 75 11.95 -10.37 -8.05
N GLY A 76 12.47 -11.38 -7.35
CA GLY A 76 13.90 -11.74 -7.37
C GLY A 76 14.80 -10.83 -6.52
N SER A 77 14.24 -9.91 -5.74
CA SER A 77 14.97 -9.08 -4.78
C SER A 77 14.45 -9.32 -3.37
N TYR A 78 15.35 -9.33 -2.40
CA TYR A 78 14.98 -9.35 -1.00
C TYR A 78 14.51 -7.96 -0.54
N TYR A 79 13.55 -7.97 0.36
CA TYR A 79 13.08 -6.82 1.14
C TYR A 79 12.96 -7.26 2.60
N GLY A 80 13.26 -6.37 3.55
CA GLY A 80 13.14 -6.71 4.97
C GLY A 80 13.16 -5.50 5.88
N THR A 81 12.49 -5.64 7.01
CA THR A 81 12.40 -4.63 8.06
C THR A 81 13.34 -5.00 9.20
N ALA A 82 14.28 -4.12 9.54
CA ALA A 82 15.18 -4.34 10.67
C ALA A 82 14.41 -4.26 12.01
N ARG A 83 14.70 -5.18 12.95
CA ARG A 83 14.15 -5.16 14.31
C ARG A 83 14.49 -3.88 15.06
N GLN A 84 15.65 -3.28 14.74
CA GLN A 84 16.10 -2.05 15.36
C GLN A 84 15.12 -0.90 15.18
N SER A 85 14.47 -0.78 14.00
CA SER A 85 13.45 0.25 13.76
C SER A 85 12.31 0.21 14.78
N LEU A 86 11.88 -1.01 15.17
CA LEU A 86 10.84 -1.17 16.20
C LEU A 86 11.34 -0.80 17.59
N LEU A 87 12.58 -1.15 17.92
CA LEU A 87 13.18 -0.83 19.21
C LEU A 87 13.36 0.68 19.37
N ASP A 88 13.82 1.35 18.33
CA ASP A 88 14.04 2.80 18.30
C ASP A 88 12.71 3.57 18.45
N ALA A 89 11.68 3.20 17.69
CA ALA A 89 10.36 3.81 17.80
C ALA A 89 9.76 3.61 19.22
N ARG A 90 9.88 2.41 19.78
CA ARG A 90 9.43 2.14 21.16
C ARG A 90 10.19 2.95 22.19
N ALA A 91 11.51 3.12 22.04
CA ALA A 91 12.33 3.95 22.91
C ALA A 91 11.94 5.43 22.85
N ALA A 92 11.55 5.91 21.66
CA ALA A 92 11.05 7.27 21.46
C ALA A 92 9.60 7.47 21.93
N GLY A 93 8.87 6.38 22.24
CA GLY A 93 7.44 6.44 22.55
C GLY A 93 6.57 6.75 21.31
N HIS A 94 7.09 6.50 20.12
CA HIS A 94 6.42 6.70 18.83
C HIS A 94 5.77 5.40 18.32
N ASP A 95 4.74 5.54 17.50
CA ASP A 95 4.25 4.45 16.68
C ASP A 95 5.25 4.16 15.56
N LEU A 96 5.24 2.91 15.06
CA LEU A 96 6.02 2.52 13.89
C LEU A 96 5.09 2.08 12.77
N LEU A 97 5.26 2.64 11.58
CA LEU A 97 4.56 2.22 10.37
C LEU A 97 5.52 1.43 9.46
N LEU A 98 5.12 0.19 9.14
CA LEU A 98 5.81 -0.69 8.20
C LEU A 98 5.10 -0.64 6.83
N ASP A 99 5.83 -0.21 5.79
CA ASP A 99 5.40 -0.31 4.39
C ASP A 99 5.98 -1.60 3.79
N ILE A 100 5.22 -2.70 3.88
CA ILE A 100 5.68 -4.04 3.52
C ILE A 100 4.67 -4.76 2.61
N ASP A 101 5.12 -5.81 1.93
CA ASP A 101 4.28 -6.64 1.08
C ASP A 101 3.42 -7.62 1.90
N VAL A 102 2.56 -8.38 1.23
CA VAL A 102 1.65 -9.32 1.90
C VAL A 102 2.37 -10.47 2.60
N GLN A 103 3.54 -10.88 2.11
CA GLN A 103 4.33 -11.96 2.71
C GLN A 103 4.98 -11.49 4.02
N GLY A 104 5.62 -10.32 4.00
CA GLY A 104 6.18 -9.69 5.19
C GLY A 104 5.09 -9.39 6.22
N ALA A 105 3.94 -8.88 5.78
CA ALA A 105 2.81 -8.62 6.64
C ALA A 105 2.29 -9.88 7.36
N ALA A 106 2.22 -11.02 6.66
CA ALA A 106 1.85 -12.30 7.27
C ALA A 106 2.84 -12.73 8.37
N GLN A 107 4.15 -12.55 8.14
CA GLN A 107 5.18 -12.87 9.14
C GLN A 107 5.05 -11.97 10.38
N VAL A 108 4.84 -10.66 10.19
CA VAL A 108 4.68 -9.73 11.31
C VAL A 108 3.42 -10.05 12.10
N ARG A 109 2.27 -10.26 11.45
CA ARG A 109 1.02 -10.63 12.14
C ARG A 109 1.14 -11.93 12.94
N ALA A 110 1.85 -12.93 12.40
CA ALA A 110 2.08 -14.18 13.13
C ALA A 110 2.95 -14.01 14.39
N ARG A 111 3.92 -13.11 14.36
CA ARG A 111 4.84 -12.84 15.48
C ARG A 111 4.30 -11.79 16.46
N MET A 112 3.50 -10.87 15.98
CA MET A 112 2.96 -9.71 16.70
C MET A 112 1.48 -9.52 16.37
N PRO A 113 0.59 -10.37 16.92
CA PRO A 113 -0.84 -10.35 16.63
C PRO A 113 -1.53 -9.05 17.07
N GLU A 114 -0.88 -8.29 17.96
CA GLU A 114 -1.34 -6.96 18.37
C GLU A 114 -1.08 -5.86 17.34
N ALA A 115 -0.32 -6.12 16.27
CA ALA A 115 -0.05 -5.15 15.22
C ALA A 115 -1.33 -4.78 14.46
N VAL A 116 -1.51 -3.50 14.20
CA VAL A 116 -2.64 -2.98 13.42
C VAL A 116 -2.34 -3.13 11.93
N SER A 117 -3.11 -3.94 11.22
CA SER A 117 -2.87 -4.22 9.81
C SER A 117 -3.88 -3.52 8.90
N ILE A 118 -3.38 -2.82 7.88
CA ILE A 118 -4.13 -1.99 6.95
C ILE A 118 -3.81 -2.45 5.53
N PHE A 119 -4.84 -2.77 4.74
CA PHE A 119 -4.70 -3.10 3.33
C PHE A 119 -5.24 -1.99 2.45
N VAL A 120 -4.43 -1.53 1.49
CA VAL A 120 -4.82 -0.47 0.56
C VAL A 120 -5.11 -1.06 -0.80
N MET A 121 -6.33 -0.86 -1.29
CA MET A 121 -6.78 -1.32 -2.60
C MET A 121 -6.82 -0.18 -3.60
N PRO A 122 -6.47 -0.41 -4.88
CA PRO A 122 -6.86 0.47 -5.96
C PRO A 122 -8.38 0.33 -6.22
N PRO A 123 -9.06 1.36 -6.77
CA PRO A 123 -10.51 1.31 -6.94
C PRO A 123 -10.98 0.30 -8.01
N ASN A 124 -10.17 0.06 -9.03
CA ASN A 124 -10.43 -0.90 -10.11
C ASN A 124 -9.17 -1.18 -10.94
N PRO A 125 -9.18 -2.22 -11.80
CA PRO A 125 -8.04 -2.59 -12.65
C PRO A 125 -7.61 -1.49 -13.64
N ARG A 126 -8.56 -0.72 -14.18
CA ARG A 126 -8.28 0.35 -15.15
C ARG A 126 -7.41 1.46 -14.52
N VAL A 127 -7.79 1.93 -13.33
CA VAL A 127 -7.02 2.93 -12.58
C VAL A 127 -5.64 2.37 -12.21
N LEU A 128 -5.58 1.11 -11.78
CA LEU A 128 -4.31 0.47 -11.44
C LEU A 128 -3.38 0.38 -12.67
N ARG A 129 -3.91 -0.06 -13.82
CA ARG A 129 -3.15 -0.12 -15.10
C ARG A 129 -2.57 1.24 -15.46
N THR A 130 -3.39 2.29 -15.38
CA THR A 130 -2.93 3.68 -15.66
C THR A 130 -1.80 4.09 -14.71
N ARG A 131 -1.92 3.82 -13.42
CA ARG A 131 -0.88 4.13 -12.43
C ARG A 131 0.43 3.35 -12.69
N LEU A 132 0.33 2.07 -13.05
CA LEU A 132 1.49 1.24 -13.38
C LEU A 132 2.19 1.74 -14.65
N ARG A 133 1.43 2.09 -15.72
CA ARG A 133 1.97 2.67 -16.95
C ARG A 133 2.68 4.00 -16.69
N ASN A 134 2.07 4.90 -15.91
CA ASN A 134 2.67 6.19 -15.59
C ASN A 134 3.97 6.02 -14.80
N ARG A 135 4.03 5.06 -13.90
CA ARG A 135 5.24 4.71 -13.18
C ARG A 135 6.34 4.18 -14.12
N SER A 136 6.02 3.26 -15.02
CA SER A 136 6.96 2.74 -16.01
C SER A 136 7.50 3.85 -16.94
N ARG A 137 6.64 4.81 -17.33
CA ARG A 137 7.07 5.99 -18.09
C ARG A 137 8.08 6.85 -17.32
N ALA A 138 7.82 7.09 -16.04
CA ALA A 138 8.73 7.84 -15.17
C ALA A 138 10.07 7.10 -14.93
N GLU A 139 10.08 5.78 -14.99
CA GLU A 139 11.27 4.92 -14.91
C GLU A 139 12.01 4.79 -16.28
N GLY A 140 11.49 5.41 -17.37
CA GLY A 140 12.15 5.52 -18.68
C GLY A 140 11.90 4.36 -19.65
N VAL A 141 11.15 3.32 -19.26
CA VAL A 141 10.83 2.15 -20.10
C VAL A 141 9.37 1.75 -19.91
N VAL A 142 8.55 1.92 -20.95
CA VAL A 142 7.18 1.36 -20.94
C VAL A 142 7.25 -0.07 -21.48
N ASN A 143 7.10 -1.04 -20.59
CA ASN A 143 6.96 -2.44 -20.94
C ASN A 143 5.53 -2.89 -20.60
N GLU A 144 4.67 -3.05 -21.62
CA GLU A 144 3.28 -3.47 -21.44
C GLU A 144 3.17 -4.88 -20.83
N GLU A 145 4.07 -5.80 -21.19
CA GLU A 145 4.07 -7.15 -20.59
C GLU A 145 4.30 -7.09 -19.08
N GLU A 146 5.21 -6.23 -18.64
CA GLU A 146 5.47 -6.00 -17.22
C GLU A 146 4.26 -5.36 -16.52
N VAL A 147 3.57 -4.41 -17.18
CA VAL A 147 2.32 -3.82 -16.66
C VAL A 147 1.24 -4.89 -16.50
N TYR A 148 1.04 -5.76 -17.49
CA TYR A 148 0.08 -6.87 -17.40
C TYR A 148 0.45 -7.88 -16.31
N ARG A 149 1.73 -8.23 -16.19
CA ARG A 149 2.20 -9.11 -15.13
C ARG A 149 1.87 -8.54 -13.76
N ARG A 150 2.18 -7.27 -13.51
CA ARG A 150 1.90 -6.59 -12.24
C ARG A 150 0.40 -6.45 -11.96
N LEU A 151 -0.41 -6.28 -13.01
CA LEU A 151 -1.86 -6.21 -12.86
C LEU A 151 -2.44 -7.58 -12.43
N ASN A 152 -1.97 -8.67 -13.02
CA ASN A 152 -2.37 -10.03 -12.63
C ASN A 152 -1.93 -10.37 -11.22
N GLU A 153 -0.71 -9.96 -10.81
CA GLU A 153 -0.24 -10.15 -9.45
C GLU A 153 -1.06 -9.34 -8.44
N ALA A 154 -1.43 -8.11 -8.78
CA ALA A 154 -2.28 -7.28 -7.94
C ALA A 154 -3.62 -7.94 -7.62
N SER A 155 -4.24 -8.63 -8.59
CA SER A 155 -5.49 -9.38 -8.36
C SER A 155 -5.30 -10.49 -7.31
N LYS A 156 -4.16 -11.22 -7.36
CA LYS A 156 -3.82 -12.25 -6.38
C LYS A 156 -3.51 -11.65 -5.00
N GLU A 157 -2.79 -10.51 -4.98
CA GLU A 157 -2.50 -9.82 -3.71
C GLU A 157 -3.77 -9.30 -3.05
N ILE A 158 -4.77 -8.84 -3.82
CA ILE A 158 -6.05 -8.37 -3.31
C ILE A 158 -6.80 -9.48 -2.56
N GLU A 159 -6.67 -10.75 -2.91
CA GLU A 159 -7.30 -11.87 -2.20
C GLU A 159 -6.91 -11.92 -0.71
N ASN A 160 -5.72 -11.39 -0.36
CA ASN A 160 -5.25 -11.35 1.02
C ASN A 160 -5.96 -10.29 1.89
N TYR A 161 -6.86 -9.46 1.35
CA TYR A 161 -7.52 -8.40 2.12
C TYR A 161 -8.22 -8.91 3.39
N ARG A 162 -8.67 -10.15 3.40
CA ARG A 162 -9.38 -10.78 4.52
C ARG A 162 -8.51 -10.95 5.77
N GLU A 163 -7.20 -10.93 5.58
CA GLU A 163 -6.22 -11.10 6.65
C GLU A 163 -5.88 -9.80 7.37
N TYR A 164 -6.47 -8.68 6.94
CA TYR A 164 -6.18 -7.36 7.50
C TYR A 164 -7.33 -6.83 8.33
N GLY A 165 -7.01 -6.08 9.41
CA GLY A 165 -7.99 -5.48 10.27
C GLY A 165 -8.73 -4.31 9.63
N TYR A 166 -8.04 -3.52 8.80
CA TYR A 166 -8.58 -2.36 8.12
C TYR A 166 -8.36 -2.42 6.62
N ILE A 167 -9.34 -1.92 5.84
CA ILE A 167 -9.27 -1.86 4.39
C ILE A 167 -9.52 -0.43 3.92
N LEU A 168 -8.63 0.09 3.07
CA LEU A 168 -8.77 1.38 2.39
C LEU A 168 -8.90 1.18 0.89
N VAL A 169 -9.80 1.92 0.24
CA VAL A 169 -9.84 2.03 -1.22
C VAL A 169 -9.28 3.40 -1.60
N ASN A 170 -8.12 3.41 -2.25
CA ASN A 170 -7.44 4.63 -2.67
C ASN A 170 -7.93 5.07 -4.06
N ASP A 171 -9.15 5.59 -4.09
CA ASP A 171 -9.78 6.22 -5.25
C ASP A 171 -9.51 7.73 -5.29
N ILE A 172 -9.78 8.43 -4.19
CA ILE A 172 -9.51 9.85 -3.97
C ILE A 172 -8.48 9.99 -2.85
N LEU A 173 -7.32 10.59 -3.17
CA LEU A 173 -6.18 10.65 -2.25
C LEU A 173 -6.55 11.26 -0.90
N ASP A 174 -7.16 12.45 -0.89
CA ASP A 174 -7.47 13.16 0.36
C ASP A 174 -8.41 12.36 1.26
N ARG A 175 -9.38 11.64 0.67
CA ARG A 175 -10.27 10.75 1.41
C ARG A 175 -9.53 9.57 2.01
N ALA A 176 -8.66 8.92 1.24
CA ALA A 176 -7.88 7.80 1.72
C ALA A 176 -6.87 8.20 2.80
N VAL A 177 -6.28 9.39 2.69
CA VAL A 177 -5.41 9.97 3.74
C VAL A 177 -6.20 10.22 5.02
N ALA A 178 -7.36 10.87 4.93
CA ALA A 178 -8.22 11.12 6.10
C ALA A 178 -8.70 9.82 6.78
N GLN A 179 -8.95 8.76 6.00
CA GLN A 179 -9.27 7.43 6.54
C GLN A 179 -8.07 6.80 7.25
N LEU A 180 -6.88 6.89 6.66
CA LEU A 180 -5.66 6.36 7.27
C LEU A 180 -5.31 7.10 8.58
N GLU A 181 -5.43 8.43 8.58
CA GLU A 181 -5.30 9.25 9.78
C GLU A 181 -6.30 8.82 10.86
N ALA A 182 -7.58 8.67 10.49
CA ALA A 182 -8.62 8.25 11.42
C ALA A 182 -8.33 6.88 12.06
N ILE A 183 -7.79 5.92 11.30
CA ILE A 183 -7.38 4.60 11.82
C ILE A 183 -6.27 4.78 12.87
N VAL A 184 -5.23 5.55 12.57
CA VAL A 184 -4.11 5.76 13.51
C VAL A 184 -4.59 6.42 14.79
N LEU A 185 -5.40 7.47 14.68
CA LEU A 185 -5.93 8.20 15.84
C LEU A 185 -6.91 7.35 16.66
N ALA A 186 -7.76 6.54 16.01
CA ALA A 186 -8.68 5.63 16.71
C ALA A 186 -7.93 4.54 17.49
N GLU A 187 -6.89 3.94 16.90
CA GLU A 187 -6.08 2.93 17.58
C GLU A 187 -5.34 3.50 18.78
N ARG A 188 -4.79 4.71 18.67
CA ARG A 188 -4.21 5.44 19.82
C ARG A 188 -5.25 5.67 20.90
N PHE A 189 -6.44 6.06 20.51
CA PHE A 189 -7.56 6.29 21.43
C PHE A 189 -7.96 5.01 22.18
N TYR A 190 -8.17 3.89 21.47
CA TYR A 190 -8.55 2.61 22.09
C TYR A 190 -7.51 2.09 23.08
N ARG A 191 -6.23 2.36 22.83
CA ARG A 191 -5.14 1.91 23.74
C ARG A 191 -4.94 2.80 24.94
N ASN A 192 -5.33 4.07 24.86
CA ASN A 192 -5.18 5.03 25.95
C ASN A 192 -6.34 5.05 26.94
N GLY A 193 -7.47 4.46 26.61
CA GLY A 193 -8.67 4.42 27.46
C GLY A 193 -9.28 5.79 27.74
N GLU A 194 -9.01 6.80 26.90
CA GLU A 194 -9.50 8.17 27.06
C GLU A 194 -11.01 8.28 26.76
N SER A 195 -11.73 9.19 27.45
CA SER A 195 -13.13 9.43 27.14
C SER A 195 -13.32 10.21 25.84
N ILE A 196 -14.34 9.83 25.05
CA ILE A 196 -14.57 10.35 23.70
C ILE A 196 -15.14 11.78 23.76
N ALA A 197 -14.33 12.80 23.37
CA ALA A 197 -14.84 14.11 23.05
C ALA A 197 -15.57 14.09 21.68
N TYR A 198 -16.51 15.03 21.43
CA TYR A 198 -17.35 15.06 20.21
C TYR A 198 -16.54 15.01 18.89
N ARG A 199 -15.36 15.63 18.86
CA ARG A 199 -14.42 15.61 17.70
C ARG A 199 -13.84 14.22 17.44
N SER A 200 -13.64 13.44 18.49
CA SER A 200 -13.12 12.08 18.41
C SER A 200 -14.16 11.09 17.90
N ARG A 201 -15.46 11.37 18.07
CA ARG A 201 -16.54 10.48 17.61
C ARG A 201 -16.52 10.28 16.09
N ARG A 202 -16.37 11.37 15.31
CA ARG A 202 -16.28 11.28 13.83
C ARG A 202 -15.05 10.50 13.37
N VAL A 203 -13.93 10.68 14.04
CA VAL A 203 -12.70 9.91 13.76
C VAL A 203 -12.94 8.42 13.96
N LEU A 204 -13.58 8.05 15.07
CA LEU A 204 -13.92 6.65 15.36
C LEU A 204 -14.91 6.06 14.37
N GLU A 205 -15.92 6.83 13.93
CA GLU A 205 -16.89 6.42 12.91
C GLU A 205 -16.19 6.17 11.55
N VAL A 206 -15.28 7.06 11.15
CA VAL A 206 -14.49 6.88 9.90
C VAL A 206 -13.58 5.67 9.99
N ALA A 207 -12.88 5.49 11.11
CA ALA A 207 -12.04 4.31 11.32
C ALA A 207 -12.87 3.02 11.35
N ALA A 208 -14.00 3.02 12.04
CA ALA A 208 -14.92 1.87 12.12
C ALA A 208 -15.47 1.48 10.75
N ALA A 209 -15.75 2.45 9.85
CA ALA A 209 -16.16 2.18 8.48
C ALA A 209 -15.03 1.53 7.64
N CYS A 210 -13.78 1.65 8.07
CA CYS A 210 -12.63 1.02 7.42
C CYS A 210 -12.31 -0.38 7.97
N LEU A 211 -12.91 -0.81 9.09
CA LEU A 211 -12.76 -2.18 9.57
C LEU A 211 -13.14 -3.18 8.47
N GLN A 212 -12.37 -4.24 8.34
CA GLN A 212 -12.61 -5.30 7.34
C GLN A 212 -14.04 -5.87 7.50
N SER A 213 -14.50 -6.11 8.73
CA SER A 213 -15.85 -6.59 9.04
C SER A 213 -16.98 -5.67 8.56
N ASN A 214 -16.74 -4.35 8.49
CA ASN A 214 -17.70 -3.33 8.12
C ASN A 214 -17.60 -2.87 6.66
N SER A 215 -16.62 -3.38 5.92
CA SER A 215 -16.25 -2.87 4.59
C SER A 215 -16.91 -3.63 3.44
N ARG A 216 -17.68 -4.69 3.70
CA ARG A 216 -18.17 -5.63 2.68
C ARG A 216 -18.89 -4.94 1.52
N GLU A 217 -19.90 -4.13 1.81
CA GLU A 217 -20.69 -3.46 0.76
C GLU A 217 -19.84 -2.52 -0.09
N ARG A 218 -18.93 -1.80 0.55
CA ARG A 218 -18.01 -0.88 -0.12
C ARG A 218 -16.96 -1.59 -0.97
N LEU A 219 -16.55 -2.79 -0.56
CA LEU A 219 -15.51 -3.57 -1.24
C LEU A 219 -16.07 -4.44 -2.38
N ASN A 220 -17.34 -4.85 -2.34
CA ASN A 220 -17.91 -5.72 -3.36
C ASN A 220 -17.66 -5.23 -4.80
N PRO A 221 -17.91 -3.96 -5.17
CA PRO A 221 -17.63 -3.49 -6.53
C PRO A 221 -16.14 -3.56 -6.92
N VAL A 222 -15.25 -3.32 -5.95
CA VAL A 222 -13.80 -3.40 -6.18
C VAL A 222 -13.38 -4.85 -6.39
N LEU A 223 -13.84 -5.76 -5.52
CA LEU A 223 -13.51 -7.18 -5.57
C LEU A 223 -14.08 -7.86 -6.83
N GLU A 224 -15.29 -7.48 -7.25
CA GLU A 224 -15.88 -7.92 -8.51
C GLU A 224 -15.06 -7.44 -9.72
N ALA A 225 -14.66 -6.17 -9.73
CA ALA A 225 -13.83 -5.60 -10.79
C ALA A 225 -12.46 -6.29 -10.93
N PHE A 226 -11.92 -6.83 -9.84
CA PHE A 226 -10.69 -7.62 -9.84
C PHE A 226 -10.91 -9.14 -9.96
N GLY A 227 -12.18 -9.60 -10.11
CA GLY A 227 -12.51 -11.02 -10.24
C GLY A 227 -12.37 -11.84 -8.96
N VAL A 228 -12.27 -11.19 -7.81
CA VAL A 228 -12.11 -11.85 -6.48
C VAL A 228 -13.44 -12.32 -5.91
N LEU A 229 -14.56 -11.68 -6.28
CA LEU A 229 -15.93 -12.13 -6.00
C LEU A 229 -16.56 -12.59 -7.30
N GLY A 230 -16.91 -13.86 -7.42
CA GLY A 230 -17.76 -14.33 -8.54
C GLY A 230 -17.22 -15.44 -9.39
N SER A 231 -16.24 -16.21 -9.00
CA SER A 231 -15.84 -17.38 -9.78
C SER A 231 -15.79 -18.67 -8.95
N ASN A 232 -16.89 -19.39 -8.97
CA ASN A 232 -16.80 -20.84 -9.10
C ASN A 232 -16.20 -21.14 -10.48
N GLY A 233 -14.90 -21.39 -10.56
CA GLY A 233 -14.20 -21.89 -11.75
C GLY A 233 -13.63 -20.80 -12.67
N GLN A 234 -12.31 -20.73 -12.70
CA GLN A 234 -11.44 -20.32 -13.82
C GLN A 234 -12.03 -19.30 -14.83
N GLN A 235 -11.93 -18.02 -14.52
CA GLN A 235 -11.79 -17.00 -15.55
C GLN A 235 -10.45 -16.29 -15.33
N GLN A 236 -9.46 -16.62 -16.19
CA GLN A 236 -8.36 -15.71 -16.45
C GLN A 236 -8.99 -14.38 -16.86
N LEU A 237 -8.73 -13.32 -16.11
CA LEU A 237 -9.14 -11.97 -16.49
C LEU A 237 -8.45 -11.64 -17.83
N ASN A 238 -9.18 -11.86 -18.92
CA ASN A 238 -8.79 -11.37 -20.24
C ASN A 238 -9.02 -9.86 -20.22
N PHE A 239 -8.01 -9.10 -19.87
CA PHE A 239 -7.96 -7.66 -20.12
C PHE A 239 -7.82 -7.49 -21.64
N GLY A 240 -8.98 -7.58 -22.36
CA GLY A 240 -9.05 -7.46 -23.80
C GLY A 240 -8.35 -6.17 -24.26
N GLN A 241 -7.78 -6.25 -25.43
CA GLN A 241 -7.32 -5.11 -26.21
C GLN A 241 -8.54 -4.21 -26.48
N ASP A 242 -8.83 -3.28 -25.56
CA ASP A 242 -9.65 -2.12 -25.89
C ASP A 242 -8.82 -1.29 -26.86
N SER A 243 -9.23 -1.32 -28.13
CA SER A 243 -8.76 -0.43 -29.18
C SER A 243 -8.86 1.00 -28.68
N ASP A 244 -7.73 1.68 -28.62
CA ASP A 244 -7.64 3.11 -28.41
C ASP A 244 -8.41 3.77 -29.58
N GLU A 245 -9.68 4.12 -29.36
CA GLU A 245 -10.36 5.10 -30.21
C GLU A 245 -9.72 6.46 -29.86
N GLU A 246 -8.76 6.84 -30.71
CA GLU A 246 -8.27 8.21 -30.79
C GLU A 246 -9.45 9.10 -31.21
N ASP A 247 -9.93 9.91 -30.28
CA ASP A 247 -10.72 11.10 -30.60
C ASP A 247 -9.81 12.07 -31.38
N SER A 248 -9.77 11.90 -32.70
CA SER A 248 -9.29 12.90 -33.61
C SER A 248 -10.37 13.97 -33.77
N ASN A 249 -10.39 14.96 -32.88
CA ASN A 249 -11.06 16.21 -33.14
C ASN A 249 -10.28 16.95 -34.24
N ASP A 250 -10.83 16.89 -35.42
CA ASP A 250 -10.48 17.64 -36.60
C ASP A 250 -11.02 19.07 -36.42
N ASP A 251 -10.19 19.96 -35.90
CA ASP A 251 -10.43 21.42 -35.94
C ASP A 251 -10.08 21.92 -37.34
N SER A 252 -11.04 21.81 -38.27
CA SER A 252 -11.01 22.55 -39.53
C SER A 252 -11.39 23.99 -39.26
N GLU A 253 -10.39 24.88 -39.13
CA GLU A 253 -10.56 26.32 -39.29
C GLU A 253 -10.94 26.63 -40.74
N ASP A 254 -12.17 27.04 -40.95
CA ASP A 254 -12.59 27.71 -42.18
C ASP A 254 -12.14 29.17 -42.15
N ASP A 255 -11.02 29.46 -42.83
CA ASP A 255 -10.74 30.79 -43.36
C ASP A 255 -11.72 31.09 -44.49
N ASN A 256 -12.53 32.12 -44.32
CA ASN A 256 -13.15 32.79 -45.44
C ASN A 256 -13.13 34.30 -45.27
N ASP A 257 -12.42 34.91 -46.21
CA ASP A 257 -12.44 36.32 -46.62
C ASP A 257 -13.84 36.96 -46.71
N ASP A 258 -13.97 38.18 -46.20
CA ASP A 258 -14.29 39.45 -46.91
C ASP A 258 -14.28 40.64 -45.93
#